data_999e54f55c7b60a22523e235f4d84ed0
#
_entry.id   999e54f55c7b60a22523e235f4d84ed0
#
_cell.length_a   1.000
_cell.length_b   1.000
_cell.length_c   1.000
_cell.angle_alpha   90.00
_cell.angle_beta   90.00
_cell.angle_gamma   90.00
#
_symmetry.space_group_name_H-M   'P 1'
#
loop_
_entity.id
_entity.type
_entity.pdbx_description
1 polymer ?
#
loop_
_entity_poly.entity_id
_entity_poly.type
_entity_poly.pdbx_seq_one_letter_code
_entity_poly.pdbx_strand_id
1 'polypeptide(L)'
;MTRKILIVEDDAATAAYVAKGLAEAGFATEQAADGRDGLFLASDGLFDAIVADRMLPGLDGLAMIAAIRAAGVGTPVLVLSALGTVDDRIAGLEAGADDYLPKPFAFSEVLARVNALLRRAGTTATGVGAPLSRLVVGDLEIDLIARTVTRQGRQLAIGGREFALLEYLARNAGQVVTRTMMLEKVWNYHFDPGSNVVDVHMGRLRRKLEDGMEPAILHTVRGAGYRLAVDR
;
A
#
# COMPACT_ATOMS: atom_id res chain seq x y z
N MET A 1 -10.84 12.78 11.24
CA MET A 1 -10.17 11.89 12.20
C MET A 1 -9.27 10.94 11.44
N THR A 2 -8.06 10.67 11.91
CA THR A 2 -7.14 9.68 11.31
C THR A 2 -7.67 8.29 11.61
N ARG A 3 -7.87 7.46 10.58
CA ARG A 3 -8.31 6.06 10.74
C ARG A 3 -7.23 5.22 11.39
N LYS A 4 -7.61 4.32 12.28
CA LYS A 4 -6.70 3.49 13.07
C LYS A 4 -6.83 2.02 12.69
N ILE A 5 -5.70 1.38 12.39
CA ILE A 5 -5.62 -0.02 11.94
C ILE A 5 -4.88 -0.83 13.00
N LEU A 6 -5.46 -1.94 13.44
CA LEU A 6 -4.77 -2.95 14.25
C LEU A 6 -4.05 -3.92 13.33
N ILE A 7 -2.80 -4.21 13.64
CA ILE A 7 -1.97 -5.22 12.96
C ILE A 7 -1.65 -6.31 13.97
N VAL A 8 -2.04 -7.55 13.67
CA VAL A 8 -1.74 -8.71 14.52
C VAL A 8 -0.85 -9.65 13.71
N GLU A 9 0.45 -9.66 14.01
CA GLU A 9 1.47 -10.37 13.24
C GLU A 9 2.64 -10.68 14.18
N ASP A 10 3.07 -11.93 14.26
CA ASP A 10 4.16 -12.37 15.13
C ASP A 10 5.55 -12.18 14.51
N ASP A 11 5.66 -12.16 13.17
CA ASP A 11 6.89 -11.78 12.50
C ASP A 11 7.11 -10.26 12.56
N ALA A 12 8.06 -9.85 13.39
CA ALA A 12 8.36 -8.44 13.63
C ALA A 12 8.74 -7.66 12.36
N ALA A 13 9.37 -8.31 11.37
CA ALA A 13 9.76 -7.66 10.12
C ALA A 13 8.53 -7.39 9.24
N THR A 14 7.62 -8.35 9.13
CA THR A 14 6.34 -8.21 8.43
C THR A 14 5.45 -7.17 9.10
N ALA A 15 5.32 -7.23 10.44
CA ALA A 15 4.56 -6.25 11.21
C ALA A 15 5.06 -4.81 10.99
N ALA A 16 6.38 -4.61 11.10
CA ALA A 16 7.00 -3.31 10.86
C ALA A 16 6.83 -2.82 9.41
N TYR A 17 6.96 -3.72 8.42
CA TYR A 17 6.76 -3.40 7.01
C TYR A 17 5.34 -2.92 6.73
N VAL A 18 4.33 -3.66 7.20
CA VAL A 18 2.91 -3.30 7.04
C VAL A 18 2.59 -2.00 7.79
N ALA A 19 3.05 -1.88 9.05
CA ALA A 19 2.80 -0.69 9.86
C ALA A 19 3.40 0.58 9.24
N LYS A 20 4.65 0.50 8.76
CA LYS A 20 5.32 1.62 8.10
C LYS A 20 4.56 2.04 6.85
N GLY A 21 4.19 1.09 5.98
CA GLY A 21 3.45 1.40 4.77
C GLY A 21 2.10 2.04 5.06
N LEU A 22 1.33 1.52 6.04
CA LEU A 22 0.06 2.10 6.45
C LEU A 22 0.22 3.50 7.06
N ALA A 23 1.26 3.73 7.87
CA ALA A 23 1.55 5.04 8.42
C ALA A 23 1.89 6.06 7.31
N GLU A 24 2.70 5.67 6.31
CA GLU A 24 2.99 6.49 5.12
C GLU A 24 1.72 6.79 4.31
N ALA A 25 0.75 5.86 4.30
CA ALA A 25 -0.56 6.06 3.67
C ALA A 25 -1.54 6.90 4.51
N GLY A 26 -1.13 7.39 5.69
CA GLY A 26 -1.91 8.30 6.53
C GLY A 26 -2.79 7.61 7.57
N PHE A 27 -2.60 6.31 7.84
CA PHE A 27 -3.28 5.59 8.91
C PHE A 27 -2.49 5.66 10.23
N ALA A 28 -3.19 5.70 11.37
CA ALA A 28 -2.60 5.35 12.64
C ALA A 28 -2.57 3.82 12.77
N THR A 29 -1.49 3.26 13.33
CA THR A 29 -1.36 1.81 13.49
C THR A 29 -1.06 1.43 14.93
N GLU A 30 -1.60 0.31 15.36
CA GLU A 30 -1.23 -0.38 16.60
C GLU A 30 -0.90 -1.82 16.28
N GLN A 31 0.05 -2.44 17.00
CA GLN A 31 0.54 -3.76 16.71
C GLN A 31 0.37 -4.69 17.92
N ALA A 32 0.02 -5.95 17.65
CA ALA A 32 0.05 -7.06 18.59
C ALA A 32 0.86 -8.21 17.96
N ALA A 33 1.64 -8.92 18.77
CA ALA A 33 2.50 -10.01 18.32
C ALA A 33 1.87 -11.41 18.53
N ASP A 34 0.69 -11.49 19.14
CA ASP A 34 -0.03 -12.74 19.33
C ASP A 34 -1.56 -12.54 19.26
N GLY A 35 -2.27 -13.64 19.08
CA GLY A 35 -3.73 -13.59 18.90
C GLY A 35 -4.52 -13.23 20.17
N ARG A 36 -3.97 -13.37 21.39
CA ARG A 36 -4.64 -12.99 22.64
C ARG A 36 -4.61 -11.49 22.82
N ASP A 37 -3.42 -10.88 22.62
CA ASP A 37 -3.27 -9.43 22.65
C ASP A 37 -4.08 -8.79 21.51
N GLY A 38 -4.07 -9.41 20.31
CA GLY A 38 -4.91 -9.01 19.19
C GLY A 38 -6.39 -9.01 19.52
N LEU A 39 -6.90 -10.07 20.16
CA LEU A 39 -8.29 -10.16 20.62
C LEU A 39 -8.63 -9.08 21.65
N PHE A 40 -7.75 -8.89 22.63
CA PHE A 40 -7.94 -7.88 23.69
C PHE A 40 -8.07 -6.48 23.08
N LEU A 41 -7.12 -6.08 22.23
CA LEU A 41 -7.15 -4.77 21.59
C LEU A 41 -8.35 -4.60 20.63
N ALA A 42 -8.68 -5.63 19.84
CA ALA A 42 -9.81 -5.58 18.92
C ALA A 42 -11.15 -5.42 19.64
N SER A 43 -11.27 -5.94 20.87
CA SER A 43 -12.50 -5.87 21.66
C SER A 43 -12.84 -4.47 22.17
N ASP A 44 -11.85 -3.58 22.26
CA ASP A 44 -12.07 -2.18 22.66
C ASP A 44 -12.80 -1.34 21.60
N GLY A 45 -12.99 -1.88 20.37
CA GLY A 45 -13.78 -1.25 19.31
C GLY A 45 -13.17 0.04 18.72
N LEU A 46 -11.89 0.31 18.94
CA LEU A 46 -11.21 1.56 18.58
C LEU A 46 -10.57 1.54 17.17
N PHE A 47 -10.75 0.47 16.41
CA PHE A 47 -10.12 0.30 15.11
C PHE A 47 -11.11 0.35 13.97
N ASP A 48 -10.70 0.98 12.86
CA ASP A 48 -11.47 1.06 11.61
C ASP A 48 -11.31 -0.20 10.75
N ALA A 49 -10.17 -0.90 10.88
CA ALA A 49 -9.92 -2.22 10.29
C ALA A 49 -8.86 -2.98 11.08
N ILE A 50 -8.81 -4.30 10.87
CA ILE A 50 -7.82 -5.21 11.44
C ILE A 50 -7.11 -5.91 10.29
N VAL A 51 -5.77 -6.01 10.36
CA VAL A 51 -4.93 -6.85 9.49
C VAL A 51 -4.33 -7.92 10.38
N ALA A 52 -4.67 -9.18 10.18
CA ALA A 52 -4.27 -10.27 11.07
C ALA A 52 -3.59 -11.41 10.31
N ASP A 53 -2.45 -11.90 10.82
CA ASP A 53 -1.94 -13.18 10.37
C ASP A 53 -2.87 -14.30 10.82
N ARG A 54 -2.98 -15.33 9.98
CA ARG A 54 -3.67 -16.58 10.31
C ARG A 54 -2.92 -17.37 11.37
N MET A 55 -1.60 -17.48 11.22
CA MET A 55 -0.73 -18.34 12.04
C MET A 55 -0.12 -17.53 13.19
N LEU A 56 -0.91 -17.30 14.24
CA LEU A 56 -0.47 -16.53 15.41
C LEU A 56 -0.16 -17.46 16.59
N PRO A 57 0.84 -17.13 17.42
CA PRO A 57 1.06 -17.83 18.67
C PRO A 57 -0.06 -17.51 19.67
N GLY A 58 -0.23 -18.41 20.65
CA GLY A 58 -1.17 -18.23 21.75
C GLY A 58 -2.63 -18.46 21.37
N LEU A 59 -3.16 -17.74 20.40
CA LEU A 59 -4.49 -17.90 19.82
C LEU A 59 -4.40 -17.78 18.31
N ASP A 60 -4.78 -18.82 17.58
CA ASP A 60 -4.81 -18.83 16.11
C ASP A 60 -5.67 -17.66 15.57
N GLY A 61 -5.21 -17.07 14.44
CA GLY A 61 -5.84 -15.89 13.88
C GLY A 61 -7.31 -16.08 13.51
N LEU A 62 -7.70 -17.26 12.99
CA LEU A 62 -9.10 -17.53 12.68
C LEU A 62 -9.94 -17.70 13.96
N ALA A 63 -9.37 -18.34 14.99
CA ALA A 63 -10.03 -18.47 16.29
C ALA A 63 -10.18 -17.07 16.96
N MET A 64 -9.18 -16.20 16.81
CA MET A 64 -9.26 -14.80 17.24
C MET A 64 -10.41 -14.07 16.54
N ILE A 65 -10.50 -14.18 15.21
CA ILE A 65 -11.56 -13.54 14.42
C ILE A 65 -12.96 -14.04 14.86
N ALA A 66 -13.11 -15.35 15.00
CA ALA A 66 -14.37 -15.94 15.47
C ALA A 66 -14.76 -15.39 16.86
N ALA A 67 -13.80 -15.24 17.78
CA ALA A 67 -14.02 -14.66 19.10
C ALA A 67 -14.41 -13.18 19.02
N ILE A 68 -13.77 -12.37 18.17
CA ILE A 68 -14.11 -10.97 17.90
C ILE A 68 -15.55 -10.86 17.39
N ARG A 69 -15.96 -11.74 16.47
CA ARG A 69 -17.33 -11.77 15.92
C ARG A 69 -18.35 -12.20 16.96
N ALA A 70 -18.02 -13.21 17.78
CA ALA A 70 -18.88 -13.65 18.88
C ALA A 70 -19.10 -12.55 19.96
N ALA A 71 -18.10 -11.67 20.15
CA ALA A 71 -18.22 -10.49 20.99
C ALA A 71 -19.02 -9.33 20.34
N GLY A 72 -19.55 -9.50 19.13
CA GLY A 72 -20.36 -8.49 18.43
C GLY A 72 -19.53 -7.37 17.77
N VAL A 73 -18.20 -7.50 17.69
CA VAL A 73 -17.34 -6.51 17.04
C VAL A 73 -17.38 -6.71 15.52
N GLY A 74 -17.90 -5.69 14.83
CA GLY A 74 -18.07 -5.67 13.37
C GLY A 74 -16.90 -5.04 12.59
N THR A 75 -15.79 -4.72 13.25
CA THR A 75 -14.60 -4.14 12.57
C THR A 75 -14.13 -5.05 11.43
N PRO A 76 -13.97 -4.54 10.20
CA PRO A 76 -13.55 -5.36 9.05
C PRO A 76 -12.14 -5.93 9.25
N VAL A 77 -11.96 -7.21 8.84
CA VAL A 77 -10.72 -7.96 9.01
C VAL A 77 -10.17 -8.44 7.68
N LEU A 78 -8.91 -8.09 7.40
CA LEU A 78 -8.08 -8.67 6.35
C LEU A 78 -7.17 -9.74 6.95
N VAL A 79 -7.28 -10.98 6.47
CA VAL A 79 -6.39 -12.07 6.87
C VAL A 79 -5.18 -12.14 5.96
N LEU A 80 -3.98 -12.16 6.54
CA LEU A 80 -2.73 -12.52 5.86
C LEU A 80 -2.45 -14.01 6.11
N SER A 81 -2.00 -14.76 5.09
CA SER A 81 -1.74 -16.19 5.31
C SER A 81 -0.69 -16.75 4.36
N ALA A 82 0.20 -17.59 4.87
CA ALA A 82 1.11 -18.40 4.07
C ALA A 82 0.38 -19.56 3.32
N LEU A 83 -0.85 -19.89 3.74
CA LEU A 83 -1.67 -20.93 3.12
C LEU A 83 -2.52 -20.31 2.02
N GLY A 84 -2.37 -20.77 0.78
CA GLY A 84 -2.98 -20.18 -0.41
C GLY A 84 -4.07 -21.04 -1.04
N THR A 85 -4.50 -22.14 -0.40
CA THR A 85 -5.51 -23.04 -0.96
C THR A 85 -6.90 -22.40 -0.95
N VAL A 86 -7.80 -22.92 -1.78
CA VAL A 86 -9.20 -22.48 -1.80
C VAL A 86 -9.87 -22.78 -0.46
N ASP A 87 -9.57 -23.92 0.14
CA ASP A 87 -10.13 -24.35 1.42
C ASP A 87 -9.71 -23.42 2.57
N ASP A 88 -8.48 -22.91 2.55
CA ASP A 88 -7.99 -21.96 3.53
C ASP A 88 -8.73 -20.62 3.47
N ARG A 89 -9.06 -20.17 2.26
CA ARG A 89 -9.85 -18.94 2.05
C ARG A 89 -11.28 -19.11 2.53
N ILE A 90 -11.87 -20.28 2.25
CA ILE A 90 -13.23 -20.61 2.72
C ILE A 90 -13.25 -20.61 4.25
N ALA A 91 -12.33 -21.29 4.90
CA ALA A 91 -12.22 -21.32 6.36
C ALA A 91 -12.06 -19.91 6.96
N GLY A 92 -11.26 -19.05 6.31
CA GLY A 92 -11.10 -17.64 6.73
C GLY A 92 -12.41 -16.85 6.67
N LEU A 93 -13.15 -16.98 5.58
CA LEU A 93 -14.44 -16.31 5.40
C LEU A 93 -15.50 -16.86 6.37
N GLU A 94 -15.54 -18.18 6.59
CA GLU A 94 -16.46 -18.81 7.56
C GLU A 94 -16.15 -18.39 9.00
N ALA A 95 -14.90 -18.11 9.35
CA ALA A 95 -14.51 -17.56 10.63
C ALA A 95 -14.94 -16.09 10.83
N GLY A 96 -15.41 -15.42 9.75
CA GLY A 96 -15.88 -14.04 9.78
C GLY A 96 -14.87 -13.01 9.29
N ALA A 97 -13.82 -13.42 8.57
CA ALA A 97 -12.95 -12.49 7.86
C ALA A 97 -13.69 -11.84 6.67
N ASP A 98 -13.36 -10.59 6.35
CA ASP A 98 -13.98 -9.84 5.25
C ASP A 98 -13.17 -9.91 3.96
N ASP A 99 -11.87 -10.19 4.05
CA ASP A 99 -10.98 -10.41 2.90
C ASP A 99 -9.75 -11.25 3.31
N TYR A 100 -9.05 -11.77 2.32
CA TYR A 100 -7.94 -12.71 2.51
C TYR A 100 -6.82 -12.42 1.52
N LEU A 101 -5.57 -12.37 1.99
CA LEU A 101 -4.39 -12.07 1.19
C LEU A 101 -3.29 -13.11 1.44
N PRO A 102 -2.88 -13.90 0.41
CA PRO A 102 -1.80 -14.87 0.57
C PRO A 102 -0.43 -14.20 0.70
N LYS A 103 0.43 -14.75 1.54
CA LYS A 103 1.87 -14.45 1.61
C LYS A 103 2.61 -15.26 0.53
N PRO A 104 3.62 -14.68 -0.17
CA PRO A 104 4.12 -13.32 -0.04
C PRO A 104 3.20 -12.30 -0.74
N PHE A 105 3.02 -11.15 -0.14
CA PHE A 105 2.16 -10.08 -0.65
C PHE A 105 2.95 -8.79 -0.91
N ALA A 106 2.38 -7.99 -1.78
CA ALA A 106 2.78 -6.63 -2.02
C ALA A 106 2.08 -5.66 -1.03
N PHE A 107 2.79 -4.66 -0.48
CA PHE A 107 2.15 -3.66 0.37
C PHE A 107 1.04 -2.91 -0.35
N SER A 108 1.22 -2.61 -1.64
CA SER A 108 0.17 -2.00 -2.49
C SER A 108 -1.12 -2.82 -2.51
N GLU A 109 -1.04 -4.16 -2.41
CA GLU A 109 -2.21 -5.02 -2.32
C GLU A 109 -2.87 -4.94 -0.94
N VAL A 110 -2.08 -4.97 0.15
CA VAL A 110 -2.59 -4.73 1.51
C VAL A 110 -3.35 -3.41 1.55
N LEU A 111 -2.74 -2.33 1.07
CA LEU A 111 -3.36 -1.00 1.07
C LEU A 111 -4.64 -0.95 0.24
N ALA A 112 -4.66 -1.57 -0.94
CA ALA A 112 -5.84 -1.64 -1.79
C ALA A 112 -7.01 -2.37 -1.10
N ARG A 113 -6.73 -3.50 -0.42
CA ARG A 113 -7.73 -4.30 0.31
C ARG A 113 -8.22 -3.59 1.56
N VAL A 114 -7.34 -3.01 2.37
CA VAL A 114 -7.72 -2.19 3.54
C VAL A 114 -8.62 -1.04 3.09
N ASN A 115 -8.26 -0.31 2.03
CA ASN A 115 -9.11 0.74 1.49
C ASN A 115 -10.47 0.21 0.97
N ALA A 116 -10.52 -0.99 0.39
CA ALA A 116 -11.76 -1.62 -0.05
C ALA A 116 -12.66 -1.97 1.13
N LEU A 117 -12.12 -2.51 2.22
CA LEU A 117 -12.83 -2.81 3.46
C LEU A 117 -13.40 -1.54 4.09
N LEU A 118 -12.59 -0.50 4.21
CA LEU A 118 -13.01 0.80 4.75
C LEU A 118 -14.08 1.50 3.90
N ARG A 119 -14.10 1.28 2.57
CA ARG A 119 -15.17 1.77 1.69
C ARG A 119 -16.46 1.00 1.84
N ARG A 120 -16.42 -0.33 2.00
CA ARG A 120 -17.64 -1.14 2.23
C ARG A 120 -18.35 -0.72 3.52
N ALA A 121 -17.60 -0.25 4.51
CA ALA A 121 -18.14 0.40 5.69
C ALA A 121 -18.73 1.82 5.38
N GLY A 122 -18.44 2.41 4.20
CA GLY A 122 -18.93 3.72 3.76
C GLY A 122 -18.83 3.87 2.24
N THR A 123 -19.81 3.28 1.51
CA THR A 123 -20.05 3.26 0.03
C THR A 123 -19.21 4.15 -0.90
N THR A 124 -18.63 3.65 -1.94
CA THR A 124 -18.79 3.61 -3.41
C THR A 124 -17.46 3.47 -4.17
N ALA A 125 -17.50 2.71 -5.29
CA ALA A 125 -16.36 2.27 -6.10
C ALA A 125 -16.11 3.15 -7.35
N THR A 126 -14.87 3.07 -7.89
CA THR A 126 -14.52 3.22 -9.33
C THR A 126 -13.10 2.67 -9.52
N GLY A 127 -12.79 1.73 -10.38
CA GLY A 127 -12.72 1.62 -11.79
C GLY A 127 -11.31 1.18 -12.23
N VAL A 128 -11.12 -0.03 -12.82
CA VAL A 128 -9.87 -0.57 -13.38
C VAL A 128 -9.85 -0.32 -14.89
N GLY A 129 -8.78 0.27 -15.43
CA GLY A 129 -8.60 0.59 -16.86
C GLY A 129 -7.60 -0.34 -17.56
N ALA A 130 -7.76 -0.47 -18.89
CA ALA A 130 -6.98 -1.28 -19.83
C ALA A 130 -5.49 -0.90 -19.95
N PRO A 131 -4.60 -1.77 -20.51
CA PRO A 131 -3.18 -1.48 -20.65
C PRO A 131 -2.96 -0.32 -21.62
N LEU A 132 -2.47 0.79 -21.10
CA LEU A 132 -2.10 1.97 -21.89
C LEU A 132 -0.66 1.81 -22.37
N SER A 133 -0.42 1.96 -23.67
CA SER A 133 0.93 2.01 -24.26
C SER A 133 1.64 3.35 -23.98
N ARG A 134 0.87 4.37 -23.62
CA ARG A 134 1.35 5.74 -23.36
C ARG A 134 0.64 6.30 -22.13
N LEU A 135 1.42 6.99 -21.29
CA LEU A 135 0.90 7.73 -20.12
C LEU A 135 1.14 9.22 -20.36
N VAL A 136 0.16 10.05 -19.97
CA VAL A 136 0.24 11.51 -20.10
C VAL A 136 -0.16 12.13 -18.77
N VAL A 137 0.69 13.05 -18.26
CA VAL A 137 0.41 13.81 -17.04
C VAL A 137 0.77 15.26 -17.32
N GLY A 138 -0.21 16.09 -17.65
CA GLY A 138 0.00 17.46 -18.13
C GLY A 138 0.81 17.48 -19.43
N ASP A 139 1.98 18.10 -19.39
CA ASP A 139 2.94 18.22 -20.50
C ASP A 139 3.98 17.09 -20.53
N LEU A 140 3.89 16.14 -19.61
CA LEU A 140 4.73 14.95 -19.54
C LEU A 140 4.10 13.79 -20.32
N GLU A 141 4.84 13.18 -21.21
CA GLU A 141 4.45 12.01 -21.99
C GLU A 141 5.46 10.88 -21.79
N ILE A 142 4.97 9.67 -21.54
CA ILE A 142 5.78 8.48 -21.31
C ILE A 142 5.32 7.42 -22.30
N ASP A 143 6.15 7.03 -23.23
CA ASP A 143 5.94 5.87 -24.10
C ASP A 143 6.51 4.63 -23.42
N LEU A 144 5.62 3.70 -23.04
CA LEU A 144 5.98 2.49 -22.31
C LEU A 144 6.62 1.41 -23.17
N ILE A 145 6.33 1.43 -24.49
CA ILE A 145 6.89 0.48 -25.46
C ILE A 145 8.29 0.93 -25.87
N ALA A 146 8.40 2.17 -26.34
CA ALA A 146 9.70 2.75 -26.73
C ALA A 146 10.58 3.11 -25.51
N ARG A 147 10.03 3.11 -24.29
CA ARG A 147 10.67 3.53 -23.03
C ARG A 147 11.26 4.93 -23.12
N THR A 148 10.57 5.84 -23.79
CA THR A 148 10.95 7.24 -23.93
C THR A 148 10.07 8.14 -23.07
N VAL A 149 10.67 9.24 -22.60
CA VAL A 149 10.00 10.26 -21.80
C VAL A 149 10.21 11.60 -22.49
N THR A 150 9.10 12.33 -22.68
CA THR A 150 9.12 13.65 -23.28
C THR A 150 8.37 14.61 -22.38
N ARG A 151 8.91 15.81 -22.17
CA ARG A 151 8.23 16.90 -21.47
C ARG A 151 8.37 18.20 -22.24
N GLN A 152 7.28 18.91 -22.48
CA GLN A 152 7.24 20.12 -23.31
C GLN A 152 7.91 19.95 -24.68
N GLY A 153 7.74 18.76 -25.30
CA GLY A 153 8.36 18.43 -26.58
C GLY A 153 9.85 18.06 -26.50
N ARG A 154 10.50 18.21 -25.34
CA ARG A 154 11.91 17.85 -25.13
C ARG A 154 12.02 16.42 -24.60
N GLN A 155 12.79 15.57 -25.28
CA GLN A 155 13.08 14.22 -24.83
C GLN A 155 14.07 14.26 -23.65
N LEU A 156 13.75 13.49 -22.59
CA LEU A 156 14.52 13.43 -21.35
C LEU A 156 15.31 12.13 -21.26
N ALA A 157 16.58 12.22 -20.85
CA ALA A 157 17.45 11.06 -20.63
C ALA A 157 17.17 10.43 -19.25
N ILE A 158 16.20 9.54 -19.19
CA ILE A 158 15.75 8.88 -17.95
C ILE A 158 16.39 7.49 -17.86
N GLY A 159 17.06 7.18 -16.73
CA GLY A 159 17.66 5.86 -16.47
C GLY A 159 16.62 4.80 -16.09
N GLY A 160 16.99 3.51 -16.17
CA GLY A 160 16.03 2.40 -15.99
C GLY A 160 15.26 2.41 -14.67
N ARG A 161 15.91 2.71 -13.52
CA ARG A 161 15.24 2.83 -12.20
C ARG A 161 14.37 4.08 -12.10
N GLU A 162 14.85 5.19 -12.66
CA GLU A 162 14.09 6.44 -12.72
C GLU A 162 12.85 6.29 -13.62
N PHE A 163 12.98 5.54 -14.74
CA PHE A 163 11.86 5.24 -15.62
C PHE A 163 10.78 4.41 -14.90
N ALA A 164 11.18 3.37 -14.17
CA ALA A 164 10.24 2.54 -13.42
C ALA A 164 9.52 3.33 -12.31
N LEU A 165 10.23 4.23 -11.63
CA LEU A 165 9.62 5.16 -10.65
C LEU A 165 8.63 6.11 -11.32
N LEU A 166 9.02 6.70 -12.46
CA LEU A 166 8.19 7.65 -13.20
C LEU A 166 6.94 6.98 -13.77
N GLU A 167 7.08 5.79 -14.35
CA GLU A 167 5.96 4.98 -14.82
C GLU A 167 4.97 4.71 -13.67
N TYR A 168 5.48 4.28 -12.51
CA TYR A 168 4.63 3.97 -11.37
C TYR A 168 3.90 5.20 -10.83
N LEU A 169 4.58 6.33 -10.72
CA LEU A 169 3.99 7.61 -10.36
C LEU A 169 2.93 8.08 -11.36
N ALA A 170 3.21 7.94 -12.67
CA ALA A 170 2.28 8.36 -13.71
C ALA A 170 1.02 7.50 -13.77
N ARG A 171 1.13 6.19 -13.50
CA ARG A 171 -0.04 5.29 -13.34
C ARG A 171 -0.92 5.65 -12.13
N ASN A 172 -0.32 6.31 -11.14
CA ASN A 172 -0.99 6.80 -9.92
C ASN A 172 -1.04 8.33 -9.89
N ALA A 173 -1.15 8.99 -11.06
CA ALA A 173 -1.14 10.44 -11.14
C ALA A 173 -2.20 11.08 -10.24
N GLY A 174 -1.82 12.13 -9.52
CA GLY A 174 -2.65 12.82 -8.54
C GLY A 174 -2.72 12.15 -7.16
N GLN A 175 -2.29 10.90 -7.03
CA GLN A 175 -2.27 10.18 -5.75
C GLN A 175 -0.88 10.22 -5.11
N VAL A 176 -0.84 10.09 -3.79
CA VAL A 176 0.42 9.94 -3.06
C VAL A 176 0.90 8.49 -3.19
N VAL A 177 2.09 8.31 -3.76
CA VAL A 177 2.81 7.02 -3.80
C VAL A 177 3.81 7.00 -2.65
N THR A 178 3.67 6.03 -1.74
CA THR A 178 4.51 5.96 -0.54
C THR A 178 5.90 5.41 -0.88
N ARG A 179 6.89 5.65 0.00
CA ARG A 179 8.24 5.10 -0.14
C ARG A 179 8.23 3.57 -0.16
N THR A 180 7.42 2.96 0.71
CA THR A 180 7.24 1.50 0.79
C THR A 180 6.74 0.95 -0.55
N MET A 181 5.72 1.56 -1.16
CA MET A 181 5.20 1.16 -2.48
C MET A 181 6.26 1.28 -3.58
N MET A 182 7.11 2.33 -3.54
CA MET A 182 8.19 2.52 -4.52
C MET A 182 9.30 1.48 -4.34
N LEU A 183 9.71 1.18 -3.10
CA LEU A 183 10.70 0.14 -2.79
C LEU A 183 10.24 -1.22 -3.29
N GLU A 184 9.00 -1.57 -3.03
CA GLU A 184 8.39 -2.80 -3.51
C GLU A 184 8.37 -2.85 -5.04
N LYS A 185 7.78 -1.84 -5.70
CA LYS A 185 7.55 -1.86 -7.15
C LYS A 185 8.83 -1.82 -7.99
N VAL A 186 9.86 -1.10 -7.54
CA VAL A 186 11.06 -0.83 -8.34
C VAL A 186 12.26 -1.65 -7.91
N TRP A 187 12.35 -2.02 -6.62
CA TRP A 187 13.46 -2.82 -6.08
C TRP A 187 13.04 -4.23 -5.65
N ASN A 188 11.73 -4.54 -5.64
CA ASN A 188 11.17 -5.80 -5.14
C ASN A 188 11.53 -6.06 -3.67
N TYR A 189 11.60 -4.99 -2.86
CA TYR A 189 11.84 -5.08 -1.43
C TYR A 189 10.51 -5.17 -0.69
N HIS A 190 10.31 -6.26 0.04
CA HIS A 190 9.17 -6.48 0.92
C HIS A 190 9.53 -6.24 2.40
N PHE A 191 10.55 -5.44 2.63
CA PHE A 191 11.04 -4.99 3.94
C PHE A 191 11.61 -3.58 3.81
N ASP A 192 11.76 -2.90 4.95
CA ASP A 192 12.43 -1.60 4.96
C ASP A 192 13.96 -1.78 5.00
N PRO A 193 14.68 -1.40 3.94
CA PRO A 193 16.15 -1.51 3.94
C PRO A 193 16.84 -0.44 4.80
N GLY A 194 16.08 0.48 5.46
CA GLY A 194 16.63 1.59 6.22
C GLY A 194 17.47 2.58 5.38
N SER A 195 17.34 2.56 4.05
CA SER A 195 18.16 3.34 3.12
C SER A 195 17.37 4.50 2.48
N ASN A 196 18.08 5.54 2.05
CA ASN A 196 17.51 6.68 1.34
C ASN A 196 17.47 6.49 -0.20
N VAL A 197 17.53 5.24 -0.67
CA VAL A 197 17.63 4.93 -2.11
C VAL A 197 16.51 5.54 -2.93
N VAL A 198 15.27 5.54 -2.43
CA VAL A 198 14.13 6.18 -3.10
C VAL A 198 14.38 7.69 -3.24
N ASP A 199 14.74 8.36 -2.13
CA ASP A 199 14.92 9.82 -2.12
C ASP A 199 16.04 10.28 -3.06
N VAL A 200 17.12 9.50 -3.16
CA VAL A 200 18.24 9.75 -4.09
C VAL A 200 17.76 9.68 -5.55
N HIS A 201 17.01 8.63 -5.91
CA HIS A 201 16.49 8.49 -7.28
C HIS A 201 15.41 9.53 -7.60
N MET A 202 14.55 9.86 -6.62
CA MET A 202 13.53 10.90 -6.77
C MET A 202 14.16 12.29 -6.94
N GLY A 203 15.25 12.59 -6.23
CA GLY A 203 16.00 13.83 -6.40
C GLY A 203 16.65 13.96 -7.80
N ARG A 204 17.15 12.84 -8.37
CA ARG A 204 17.67 12.79 -9.73
C ARG A 204 16.57 12.94 -10.77
N LEU A 205 15.47 12.23 -10.58
CA LEU A 205 14.30 12.30 -11.43
C LEU A 205 13.72 13.71 -11.48
N ARG A 206 13.56 14.36 -10.33
CA ARG A 206 13.08 15.74 -10.24
C ARG A 206 13.95 16.70 -11.05
N ARG A 207 15.27 16.64 -10.89
CA ARG A 207 16.18 17.49 -11.67
C ARG A 207 16.00 17.33 -13.17
N LYS A 208 15.79 16.09 -13.65
CA LYS A 208 15.59 15.83 -15.08
C LYS A 208 14.22 16.28 -15.58
N LEU A 209 13.20 16.14 -14.75
CA LEU A 209 11.83 16.56 -15.09
C LEU A 209 11.66 18.08 -15.06
N GLU A 210 12.34 18.78 -14.17
CA GLU A 210 12.09 20.19 -13.86
C GLU A 210 13.22 21.13 -14.33
N ASP A 211 14.26 20.62 -15.01
CA ASP A 211 15.39 21.40 -15.54
C ASP A 211 14.93 22.41 -16.60
N GLY A 212 14.68 23.64 -16.17
CA GLY A 212 14.17 24.72 -17.02
C GLY A 212 12.73 24.57 -17.49
N MET A 213 11.93 23.73 -16.83
CA MET A 213 10.53 23.45 -17.18
C MET A 213 9.59 23.73 -16.01
N GLU A 214 8.58 24.57 -16.25
CA GLU A 214 7.53 24.90 -15.30
C GLU A 214 6.16 24.49 -15.87
N PRO A 215 5.16 24.22 -15.01
CA PRO A 215 5.23 24.13 -13.55
C PRO A 215 5.94 22.85 -13.06
N ALA A 216 6.35 22.83 -11.79
CA ALA A 216 6.80 21.62 -11.12
C ALA A 216 5.68 20.57 -11.12
N ILE A 217 6.02 19.31 -11.43
CA ILE A 217 5.03 18.22 -11.51
C ILE A 217 5.32 17.08 -10.52
N LEU A 218 6.50 17.07 -9.89
CA LEU A 218 6.92 16.04 -8.95
C LEU A 218 6.99 16.62 -7.53
N HIS A 219 5.94 16.39 -6.75
CA HIS A 219 5.78 16.95 -5.41
C HIS A 219 6.21 15.97 -4.34
N THR A 220 6.89 16.47 -3.30
CA THR A 220 7.18 15.72 -2.07
C THR A 220 6.06 15.94 -1.07
N VAL A 221 5.42 14.88 -0.63
CA VAL A 221 4.44 14.89 0.46
C VAL A 221 5.16 14.46 1.73
N ARG A 222 5.43 15.43 2.63
CA ARG A 222 6.23 15.18 3.84
C ARG A 222 5.61 14.07 4.68
N GLY A 223 6.43 13.14 5.14
CA GLY A 223 6.03 12.01 5.96
C GLY A 223 5.29 10.89 5.22
N ALA A 224 4.83 11.10 3.99
CA ALA A 224 4.06 10.13 3.22
C ALA A 224 4.82 9.57 2.00
N GLY A 225 5.33 10.44 1.10
CA GLY A 225 5.97 9.97 -0.12
C GLY A 225 6.05 11.04 -1.21
N TYR A 226 5.63 10.67 -2.43
CA TYR A 226 5.70 11.54 -3.59
C TYR A 226 4.40 11.50 -4.42
N ARG A 227 4.08 12.60 -5.07
CA ARG A 227 2.92 12.74 -5.95
C ARG A 227 3.35 13.33 -7.28
N LEU A 228 2.93 12.72 -8.38
CA LEU A 228 3.07 13.29 -9.72
C LEU A 228 1.73 13.94 -10.11
N ALA A 229 1.70 15.24 -10.24
CA ALA A 229 0.50 16.00 -10.58
C ALA A 229 0.86 17.34 -11.18
N VAL A 230 -0.03 17.90 -12.03
CA VAL A 230 -0.02 19.31 -12.41
C VAL A 230 -0.93 20.03 -11.43
N ASP A 231 -0.36 20.83 -10.54
CA ASP A 231 -1.16 21.70 -9.68
C ASP A 231 -1.73 22.83 -10.54
N ARG A 232 -3.05 23.02 -10.46
CA ARG A 232 -3.78 24.11 -11.14
C ARG A 232 -3.68 25.39 -10.32
#